data_92b884b0bfa7b252688e0862ea9e3b78
#
_entry.id   92b884b0bfa7b252688e0862ea9e3b78
#
_cell.length_a   1.000
_cell.length_b   1.000
_cell.length_c   1.000
_cell.angle_alpha   90.00
_cell.angle_beta   90.00
_cell.angle_gamma   90.00
#
_symmetry.space_group_name_H-M   'P 1'
#
loop_
_entity.id
_entity.type
_entity.pdbx_description
1 polymer ?
#
loop_
_entity_poly.entity_id
_entity_poly.type
_entity_poly.pdbx_seq_one_letter_code
_entity_poly.pdbx_strand_id
1 'polypeptide(L)'
;IRGKRSISGSSDPLYIVDGIPVVGGINEISPSDIETIDILKDASATAIYGARGSNGVILITTKRGKAGKTQVDYNGYVGFQTVLNQLEYMDGAAYAETVRESYRSTGKYLSDKPSWEEDQKIGSFANDPYTLESLKMAYDENGNYDPSKVRSGSKWWEAVQRTGMVTDHQLSVRGGNDKTNFTFSGSYYDYKGLVKDEEFSRYSIRLNLEDSVNKYI
;
A
#
# COMPACT_ATOMS: atom_id res chain seq x y z
N ILE A 1 -16.57 -4.81 10.68
CA ILE A 1 -17.65 -5.80 10.47
C ILE A 1 -19.03 -5.16 10.75
N ARG A 2 -19.16 -4.29 11.74
CA ARG A 2 -20.43 -3.60 12.10
C ARG A 2 -20.29 -2.07 12.18
N GLY A 3 -19.37 -1.44 11.47
CA GLY A 3 -19.09 -0.01 11.55
C GLY A 3 -18.35 0.41 12.85
N LYS A 4 -17.98 1.68 12.94
CA LYS A 4 -17.31 2.22 14.13
C LYS A 4 -18.33 2.37 15.28
N ARG A 5 -18.09 1.70 16.39
CA ARG A 5 -18.94 1.75 17.60
C ARG A 5 -18.34 2.56 18.73
N SER A 6 -17.03 2.77 18.72
CA SER A 6 -16.32 3.53 19.76
C SER A 6 -15.73 4.80 19.17
N ILE A 7 -15.82 5.89 19.91
CA ILE A 7 -15.20 7.17 19.56
C ILE A 7 -13.73 7.19 19.98
N SER A 8 -13.36 6.44 21.01
CA SER A 8 -12.01 6.46 21.61
C SER A 8 -11.32 5.08 21.65
N GLY A 9 -12.02 3.99 21.30
CA GLY A 9 -11.47 2.63 21.30
C GLY A 9 -11.27 2.09 19.89
N SER A 10 -10.41 1.06 19.75
CA SER A 10 -10.26 0.34 18.48
C SER A 10 -11.59 -0.29 18.08
N SER A 11 -11.91 -0.18 16.79
CA SER A 11 -13.05 -0.86 16.15
C SER A 11 -12.63 -2.13 15.43
N ASP A 12 -11.40 -2.61 15.66
CA ASP A 12 -10.86 -3.81 15.03
C ASP A 12 -11.55 -5.07 15.58
N PRO A 13 -11.78 -6.07 14.73
CA PRO A 13 -12.29 -7.36 15.17
C PRO A 13 -11.23 -8.09 16.01
N LEU A 14 -11.69 -9.01 16.85
CA LEU A 14 -10.81 -9.92 17.56
C LEU A 14 -10.37 -11.05 16.62
N TYR A 15 -9.06 -11.25 16.49
CA TYR A 15 -8.50 -12.37 15.73
C TYR A 15 -8.20 -13.54 16.67
N ILE A 16 -8.69 -14.71 16.30
CA ILE A 16 -8.45 -15.98 17.01
C ILE A 16 -7.76 -16.92 16.03
N VAL A 17 -6.57 -17.36 16.34
CA VAL A 17 -5.80 -18.30 15.53
C VAL A 17 -5.67 -19.62 16.27
N ASP A 18 -6.20 -20.69 15.70
CA ASP A 18 -6.24 -22.02 16.32
C ASP A 18 -6.75 -22.02 17.78
N GLY A 19 -7.73 -21.15 18.06
CA GLY A 19 -8.31 -20.99 19.40
C GLY A 19 -7.61 -19.98 20.30
N ILE A 20 -6.50 -19.40 19.90
CA ILE A 20 -5.70 -18.45 20.68
C ILE A 20 -5.94 -17.01 20.18
N PRO A 21 -6.33 -16.06 21.07
CA PRO A 21 -6.45 -14.65 20.70
C PRO A 21 -5.08 -14.04 20.33
N VAL A 22 -5.00 -13.41 19.17
CA VAL A 22 -3.78 -12.76 18.68
C VAL A 22 -3.97 -11.24 18.71
N VAL A 23 -2.96 -10.53 19.18
CA VAL A 23 -2.88 -9.06 19.18
C VAL A 23 -1.99 -8.66 18.02
N GLY A 24 -2.46 -7.82 17.10
CA GLY A 24 -1.66 -7.36 15.94
C GLY A 24 -2.27 -7.67 14.57
N GLY A 25 -3.28 -8.55 14.52
CA GLY A 25 -4.02 -8.81 13.29
C GLY A 25 -3.46 -9.95 12.43
N ILE A 26 -4.05 -10.12 11.24
CA ILE A 26 -3.78 -11.24 10.32
C ILE A 26 -2.43 -11.16 9.62
N ASN A 27 -1.78 -10.01 9.65
CA ASN A 27 -0.53 -9.77 8.90
C ASN A 27 0.67 -10.61 9.39
N GLU A 28 0.56 -11.19 10.59
CA GLU A 28 1.61 -12.06 11.16
C GLU A 28 1.57 -13.48 10.61
N ILE A 29 0.46 -13.87 9.97
CA ILE A 29 0.24 -15.22 9.48
C ILE A 29 0.45 -15.24 7.97
N SER A 30 1.20 -16.24 7.48
CA SER A 30 1.28 -16.45 6.04
C SER A 30 -0.09 -16.91 5.52
N PRO A 31 -0.65 -16.27 4.47
CA PRO A 31 -1.91 -16.72 3.87
C PRO A 31 -1.91 -18.18 3.45
N SER A 32 -0.76 -18.71 3.06
CA SER A 32 -0.62 -20.11 2.64
C SER A 32 -0.72 -21.11 3.81
N ASP A 33 -0.56 -20.66 5.06
CA ASP A 33 -0.76 -21.49 6.25
C ASP A 33 -2.24 -21.59 6.65
N ILE A 34 -3.10 -20.76 6.10
CA ILE A 34 -4.52 -20.69 6.47
C ILE A 34 -5.27 -21.81 5.75
N GLU A 35 -6.08 -22.57 6.51
CA GLU A 35 -7.03 -23.54 6.00
C GLU A 35 -8.42 -22.93 5.84
N THR A 36 -8.96 -22.27 6.90
CA THR A 36 -10.25 -21.59 6.88
C THR A 36 -10.22 -20.27 7.61
N ILE A 37 -11.12 -19.35 7.20
CA ILE A 37 -11.40 -18.09 7.89
C ILE A 37 -12.90 -18.01 8.10
N ASP A 38 -13.33 -18.01 9.36
CA ASP A 38 -14.71 -17.88 9.76
C ASP A 38 -14.96 -16.53 10.45
N ILE A 39 -16.01 -15.83 10.04
CA ILE A 39 -16.33 -14.51 10.58
C ILE A 39 -17.59 -14.60 11.43
N LEU A 40 -17.43 -14.45 12.75
CA LEU A 40 -18.54 -14.44 13.70
C LEU A 40 -19.05 -13.00 13.85
N LYS A 41 -20.29 -12.78 13.39
CA LYS A 41 -20.95 -11.46 13.44
C LYS A 41 -22.06 -11.40 14.49
N ASP A 42 -22.57 -12.55 14.89
CA ASP A 42 -23.74 -12.65 15.77
C ASP A 42 -23.35 -12.59 17.24
N ALA A 43 -24.21 -11.98 18.05
CA ALA A 43 -23.96 -11.78 19.48
C ALA A 43 -23.80 -13.11 20.23
N SER A 44 -24.54 -14.15 19.83
CA SER A 44 -24.44 -15.50 20.41
C SER A 44 -23.08 -16.15 20.11
N ALA A 45 -22.61 -16.02 18.88
CA ALA A 45 -21.33 -16.59 18.47
C ALA A 45 -20.13 -15.85 19.08
N THR A 46 -20.27 -14.53 19.33
CA THR A 46 -19.22 -13.70 19.95
C THR A 46 -19.23 -13.72 21.48
N ALA A 47 -20.31 -14.22 22.11
CA ALA A 47 -20.46 -14.23 23.56
C ALA A 47 -19.33 -14.99 24.29
N ILE A 48 -18.78 -16.03 23.68
CA ILE A 48 -17.68 -16.85 24.23
C ILE A 48 -16.41 -15.98 24.45
N TYR A 49 -16.25 -14.91 23.67
CA TYR A 49 -15.07 -14.04 23.69
C TYR A 49 -15.27 -12.76 24.49
N GLY A 50 -16.45 -12.62 25.16
CA GLY A 50 -16.78 -11.51 26.04
C GLY A 50 -16.72 -10.16 25.33
N ALA A 51 -16.38 -9.11 26.09
CA ALA A 51 -16.32 -7.72 25.58
C ALA A 51 -15.37 -7.53 24.38
N ARG A 52 -14.32 -8.33 24.28
CA ARG A 52 -13.38 -8.29 23.14
C ARG A 52 -14.05 -8.70 21.82
N GLY A 53 -15.08 -9.54 21.86
CA GLY A 53 -15.83 -9.97 20.69
C GLY A 53 -16.86 -8.98 20.18
N SER A 54 -17.07 -7.84 20.86
CA SER A 54 -18.13 -6.88 20.55
C SER A 54 -18.05 -6.29 19.13
N ASN A 55 -16.86 -6.17 18.57
CA ASN A 55 -16.62 -5.70 17.20
C ASN A 55 -16.64 -6.82 16.14
N GLY A 56 -16.96 -8.06 16.56
CA GLY A 56 -16.91 -9.27 15.77
C GLY A 56 -15.62 -10.06 16.03
N VAL A 57 -15.66 -11.33 15.67
CA VAL A 57 -14.52 -12.25 15.85
C VAL A 57 -14.20 -12.87 14.49
N ILE A 58 -12.93 -12.95 14.17
CA ILE A 58 -12.41 -13.65 13.00
C ILE A 58 -11.64 -14.86 13.50
N LEU A 59 -12.19 -16.04 13.22
CA LEU A 59 -11.55 -17.31 13.53
C LEU A 59 -10.68 -17.72 12.34
N ILE A 60 -9.43 -17.99 12.59
CA ILE A 60 -8.48 -18.47 11.59
C ILE A 60 -8.03 -19.85 12.03
N THR A 61 -8.31 -20.84 11.18
CA THR A 61 -7.81 -22.20 11.36
C THR A 61 -6.63 -22.40 10.42
N THR A 62 -5.51 -22.85 10.97
CA THR A 62 -4.33 -23.14 10.16
C THR A 62 -4.30 -24.58 9.70
N LYS A 63 -3.58 -24.82 8.60
CA LYS A 63 -3.37 -26.16 8.04
C LYS A 63 -2.67 -27.05 9.05
N ARG A 64 -3.22 -28.22 9.29
CA ARG A 64 -2.70 -29.22 10.25
C ARG A 64 -2.17 -30.44 9.50
N GLY A 65 -1.25 -31.16 10.16
CA GLY A 65 -0.84 -32.46 9.74
C GLY A 65 -2.01 -33.47 9.83
N LYS A 66 -2.01 -34.44 8.95
CA LYS A 66 -2.96 -35.54 8.96
C LYS A 66 -2.19 -36.87 8.99
N ALA A 67 -2.79 -37.87 9.60
CA ALA A 67 -2.23 -39.21 9.57
C ALA A 67 -2.00 -39.68 8.14
N GLY A 68 -0.81 -40.19 7.85
CA GLY A 68 -0.43 -40.64 6.52
C GLY A 68 1.01 -40.30 6.15
N LYS A 69 1.27 -40.30 4.84
CA LYS A 69 2.60 -39.98 4.32
C LYS A 69 2.93 -38.49 4.54
N THR A 70 4.15 -38.22 4.92
CA THR A 70 4.67 -36.85 4.99
C THR A 70 4.55 -36.14 3.64
N GLN A 71 3.94 -34.97 3.67
CA GLN A 71 3.78 -34.09 2.50
C GLN A 71 4.70 -32.87 2.65
N VAL A 72 5.34 -32.51 1.56
CA VAL A 72 6.16 -31.31 1.46
C VAL A 72 5.56 -30.44 0.39
N ASP A 73 5.17 -29.22 0.76
CA ASP A 73 4.59 -28.24 -0.16
C ASP A 73 5.50 -27.02 -0.20
N TYR A 74 5.82 -26.60 -1.39
CA TYR A 74 6.50 -25.33 -1.64
C TYR A 74 5.62 -24.43 -2.51
N ASN A 75 5.41 -23.21 -2.04
CA ASN A 75 4.74 -22.16 -2.78
C ASN A 75 5.69 -20.97 -2.90
N GLY A 76 5.81 -20.42 -4.09
CA GLY A 76 6.63 -19.24 -4.29
C GLY A 76 6.17 -18.45 -5.50
N TYR A 77 6.23 -17.13 -5.41
CA TYR A 77 6.04 -16.26 -6.54
C TYR A 77 6.93 -15.01 -6.44
N VAL A 78 7.20 -14.44 -7.59
CA VAL A 78 7.84 -13.13 -7.72
C VAL A 78 6.94 -12.28 -8.64
N GLY A 79 6.57 -11.10 -8.18
CA GLY A 79 5.74 -10.17 -8.94
C GLY A 79 6.42 -8.82 -9.08
N PHE A 80 6.17 -8.14 -10.20
CA PHE A 80 6.61 -6.78 -10.42
C PHE A 80 5.40 -5.86 -10.50
N GLN A 81 5.53 -4.67 -9.94
CA GLN A 81 4.49 -3.65 -9.93
C GLN A 81 4.99 -2.40 -10.63
N THR A 82 4.18 -1.85 -11.53
CA THR A 82 4.46 -0.59 -12.21
C THR A 82 3.22 0.29 -12.20
N VAL A 83 3.40 1.59 -12.24
CA VAL A 83 2.29 2.53 -12.42
C VAL A 83 1.86 2.52 -13.87
N LEU A 84 0.62 2.13 -14.15
CA LEU A 84 0.08 2.02 -15.50
C LEU A 84 -0.32 3.38 -16.10
N ASN A 85 -0.90 4.26 -15.28
CA ASN A 85 -1.37 5.57 -15.71
C ASN A 85 -0.72 6.65 -14.83
N GLN A 86 0.27 7.35 -15.37
CA GLN A 86 0.79 8.55 -14.76
C GLN A 86 -0.02 9.75 -15.23
N LEU A 87 -0.38 10.63 -14.30
CA LEU A 87 -0.88 11.94 -14.66
C LEU A 87 0.28 12.73 -15.27
N GLU A 88 0.08 13.21 -16.48
CA GLU A 88 1.01 14.17 -17.08
C GLU A 88 0.78 15.53 -16.41
N TYR A 89 1.79 16.02 -15.74
CA TYR A 89 1.77 17.36 -15.17
C TYR A 89 2.18 18.36 -16.25
N MET A 90 1.59 19.54 -16.19
CA MET A 90 1.99 20.64 -17.05
C MET A 90 3.48 20.95 -16.85
N ASP A 91 4.19 21.14 -17.93
CA ASP A 91 5.51 21.74 -17.89
C ASP A 91 5.42 23.24 -17.56
N GLY A 92 6.56 23.89 -17.37
CA GLY A 92 6.58 25.31 -16.99
C GLY A 92 5.97 26.22 -18.05
N ALA A 93 6.13 25.88 -19.33
CA ALA A 93 5.57 26.66 -20.44
C ALA A 93 4.05 26.52 -20.53
N ALA A 94 3.53 25.28 -20.41
CA ALA A 94 2.10 25.00 -20.38
C ALA A 94 1.41 25.64 -19.16
N TYR A 95 2.06 25.60 -17.99
CA TYR A 95 1.58 26.30 -16.80
C TYR A 95 1.48 27.80 -17.03
N ALA A 96 2.55 28.42 -17.56
CA ALA A 96 2.56 29.84 -17.83
C ALA A 96 1.45 30.25 -18.80
N GLU A 97 1.23 29.45 -19.86
CA GLU A 97 0.18 29.77 -20.84
C GLU A 97 -1.24 29.57 -20.22
N THR A 98 -1.44 28.57 -19.40
CA THR A 98 -2.72 28.38 -18.69
C THR A 98 -3.03 29.57 -17.77
N VAL A 99 -2.02 30.10 -17.08
CA VAL A 99 -2.19 31.28 -16.23
C VAL A 99 -2.50 32.52 -17.09
N ARG A 100 -1.77 32.74 -18.18
CA ARG A 100 -2.04 33.87 -19.11
C ARG A 100 -3.47 33.80 -19.64
N GLU A 101 -3.93 32.63 -20.06
CA GLU A 101 -5.28 32.44 -20.58
C GLU A 101 -6.35 32.76 -19.53
N SER A 102 -6.11 32.34 -18.25
CA SER A 102 -6.97 32.75 -17.15
C SER A 102 -7.06 34.26 -16.99
N TYR A 103 -5.95 35.00 -17.19
CA TYR A 103 -5.94 36.43 -17.11
C TYR A 103 -6.54 37.10 -18.35
N ARG A 104 -6.37 36.53 -19.57
CA ARG A 104 -7.05 36.98 -20.79
C ARG A 104 -8.57 36.87 -20.65
N SER A 105 -9.07 35.76 -20.11
CA SER A 105 -10.50 35.55 -19.93
C SER A 105 -11.17 36.58 -19.01
N THR A 106 -10.39 37.19 -18.13
CA THR A 106 -10.84 38.28 -17.23
C THR A 106 -10.54 39.68 -17.75
N GLY A 107 -9.93 39.81 -18.94
CA GLY A 107 -9.54 41.09 -19.51
C GLY A 107 -8.34 41.78 -18.82
N LYS A 108 -7.61 41.02 -17.99
CA LYS A 108 -6.44 41.52 -17.27
C LYS A 108 -5.11 41.28 -17.98
N TYR A 109 -5.13 40.53 -19.06
CA TYR A 109 -4.01 40.31 -19.98
C TYR A 109 -4.52 40.63 -21.36
N LEU A 110 -3.97 41.67 -21.98
CA LEU A 110 -4.54 42.25 -23.19
C LEU A 110 -3.89 41.72 -24.48
N SER A 111 -2.68 41.20 -24.37
CA SER A 111 -1.93 40.66 -25.50
C SER A 111 -2.38 39.25 -25.87
N ASP A 112 -2.60 39.02 -27.17
CA ASP A 112 -2.86 37.67 -27.69
C ASP A 112 -1.64 36.74 -27.62
N LYS A 113 -0.44 37.34 -27.57
CA LYS A 113 0.85 36.63 -27.46
C LYS A 113 1.48 36.92 -26.11
N PRO A 114 2.36 36.00 -25.64
CA PRO A 114 3.15 36.21 -24.42
C PRO A 114 3.88 37.56 -24.47
N SER A 115 3.74 38.37 -23.43
CA SER A 115 4.33 39.66 -23.27
C SER A 115 5.01 39.80 -21.92
N TRP A 116 6.32 40.08 -21.92
CA TRP A 116 7.07 40.25 -20.67
C TRP A 116 6.49 41.38 -19.80
N GLU A 117 6.06 42.46 -20.42
CA GLU A 117 5.50 43.61 -19.70
C GLU A 117 4.20 43.24 -18.94
N GLU A 118 3.38 42.37 -19.51
CA GLU A 118 2.15 41.91 -18.88
C GLU A 118 2.39 40.73 -17.90
N ASP A 119 3.32 39.83 -18.21
CA ASP A 119 3.68 38.72 -17.33
C ASP A 119 4.14 39.20 -15.95
N GLN A 120 4.89 40.31 -15.90
CA GLN A 120 5.34 40.90 -14.63
C GLN A 120 4.18 41.41 -13.75
N LYS A 121 3.01 41.64 -14.30
CA LYS A 121 1.81 42.13 -13.59
C LYS A 121 0.93 40.96 -13.06
N ILE A 122 1.19 39.75 -13.52
CA ILE A 122 0.47 38.55 -13.06
C ILE A 122 0.96 38.17 -11.66
N GLY A 123 0.07 38.20 -10.67
CA GLY A 123 0.43 37.91 -9.29
C GLY A 123 1.03 36.52 -9.09
N SER A 124 0.56 35.52 -9.83
CA SER A 124 1.11 34.16 -9.77
C SER A 124 2.54 34.06 -10.26
N PHE A 125 3.00 34.96 -11.12
CA PHE A 125 4.38 35.03 -11.58
C PHE A 125 5.22 35.99 -10.73
N ALA A 126 4.69 37.16 -10.46
CA ALA A 126 5.40 38.22 -9.75
C ALA A 126 5.72 37.89 -8.29
N ASN A 127 4.86 37.08 -7.64
CA ASN A 127 5.03 36.71 -6.24
C ASN A 127 5.99 35.51 -6.05
N ASP A 128 6.40 34.83 -7.12
CA ASP A 128 7.40 33.79 -7.09
C ASP A 128 8.63 34.16 -7.90
N PRO A 129 9.75 34.57 -7.24
CA PRO A 129 10.97 34.97 -7.91
C PRO A 129 11.54 33.95 -8.89
N TYR A 130 11.39 32.65 -8.58
CA TYR A 130 11.90 31.57 -9.44
C TYR A 130 11.09 31.45 -10.74
N THR A 131 9.76 31.53 -10.64
CA THR A 131 8.88 31.55 -11.80
C THR A 131 9.12 32.77 -12.65
N LEU A 132 9.23 33.96 -12.06
CA LEU A 132 9.47 35.19 -12.77
C LEU A 132 10.82 35.19 -13.50
N GLU A 133 11.89 34.72 -12.84
CA GLU A 133 13.21 34.58 -13.44
C GLU A 133 13.20 33.60 -14.61
N SER A 134 12.54 32.44 -14.42
CA SER A 134 12.39 31.45 -15.48
C SER A 134 11.68 31.98 -16.70
N LEU A 135 10.60 32.75 -16.52
CA LEU A 135 9.87 33.39 -17.61
C LEU A 135 10.71 34.45 -18.28
N LYS A 136 11.48 35.26 -17.53
CA LYS A 136 12.38 36.27 -18.10
C LYS A 136 13.40 35.66 -19.05
N MET A 137 13.95 34.49 -18.71
CA MET A 137 14.90 33.78 -19.58
C MET A 137 14.29 33.31 -20.91
N ALA A 138 12.97 33.19 -20.97
CA ALA A 138 12.26 32.77 -22.16
C ALA A 138 12.04 33.93 -23.17
N TYR A 139 12.31 35.14 -22.78
CA TYR A 139 12.25 36.29 -23.71
C TYR A 139 13.65 36.67 -24.20
N ASP A 140 13.76 36.94 -25.50
CA ASP A 140 14.96 37.51 -26.09
C ASP A 140 15.01 39.04 -25.95
N GLU A 141 16.11 39.64 -26.40
CA GLU A 141 16.30 41.11 -26.38
C GLU A 141 15.26 41.86 -27.23
N ASN A 142 14.62 41.17 -28.17
CA ASN A 142 13.59 41.74 -29.03
C ASN A 142 12.17 41.50 -28.49
N GLY A 143 12.04 40.84 -27.30
CA GLY A 143 10.77 40.53 -26.69
C GLY A 143 10.08 39.29 -27.25
N ASN A 144 10.75 38.47 -28.07
CA ASN A 144 10.18 37.24 -28.58
C ASN A 144 10.23 36.14 -27.48
N TYR A 145 9.15 35.45 -27.32
CA TYR A 145 9.00 34.39 -26.33
C TYR A 145 9.35 33.01 -26.91
N ASP A 146 10.24 32.30 -26.25
CA ASP A 146 10.60 30.94 -26.56
C ASP A 146 10.20 30.00 -25.39
N PRO A 147 9.09 29.23 -25.53
CA PRO A 147 8.59 28.37 -24.48
C PRO A 147 9.59 27.27 -24.05
N SER A 148 10.51 26.87 -24.93
CA SER A 148 11.51 25.84 -24.64
C SER A 148 12.51 26.25 -23.58
N LYS A 149 12.67 27.56 -23.34
CA LYS A 149 13.56 28.12 -22.32
C LYS A 149 12.92 28.25 -20.94
N VAL A 150 11.60 28.09 -20.86
CA VAL A 150 10.92 28.09 -19.55
C VAL A 150 11.35 26.87 -18.77
N ARG A 151 11.89 27.07 -17.59
CA ARG A 151 12.27 25.97 -16.72
C ARG A 151 11.02 25.21 -16.26
N SER A 152 11.00 23.93 -16.50
CA SER A 152 10.02 23.04 -15.89
C SER A 152 10.44 22.66 -14.49
N GLY A 153 9.48 22.51 -13.59
CA GLY A 153 9.73 21.97 -12.26
C GLY A 153 10.28 20.54 -12.33
N SER A 154 10.87 20.11 -11.25
CA SER A 154 11.34 18.72 -11.13
C SER A 154 10.15 17.76 -11.22
N LYS A 155 10.31 16.71 -11.98
CA LYS A 155 9.34 15.60 -12.03
C LYS A 155 9.42 14.76 -10.76
N TRP A 156 8.94 15.33 -9.66
CA TRP A 156 9.01 14.72 -8.32
C TRP A 156 8.48 13.29 -8.29
N TRP A 157 7.44 13.05 -9.07
CA TRP A 157 6.84 11.73 -9.15
C TRP A 157 7.82 10.69 -9.72
N GLU A 158 8.53 11.02 -10.79
CA GLU A 158 9.56 10.15 -11.36
C GLU A 158 10.75 9.96 -10.39
N ALA A 159 11.07 10.99 -9.62
CA ALA A 159 12.16 10.93 -8.66
C ALA A 159 11.88 9.98 -7.48
N VAL A 160 10.62 9.86 -7.05
CA VAL A 160 10.23 9.04 -5.90
C VAL A 160 9.72 7.66 -6.28
N GLN A 161 9.43 7.41 -7.55
CA GLN A 161 8.96 6.12 -8.03
C GLN A 161 10.08 5.14 -8.35
N ARG A 162 9.70 3.87 -8.27
CA ARG A 162 10.47 2.74 -8.81
C ARG A 162 9.52 1.64 -9.30
N THR A 163 10.04 0.67 -10.02
CA THR A 163 9.34 -0.60 -10.20
C THR A 163 9.32 -1.33 -8.87
N GLY A 164 8.13 -1.60 -8.35
CA GLY A 164 7.94 -2.38 -7.15
C GLY A 164 8.19 -3.86 -7.43
N MET A 165 8.57 -4.60 -6.39
CA MET A 165 8.80 -6.03 -6.46
C MET A 165 8.20 -6.70 -5.23
N VAL A 166 7.51 -7.81 -5.45
CA VAL A 166 6.97 -8.66 -4.39
C VAL A 166 7.56 -10.04 -4.54
N THR A 167 8.10 -10.57 -3.47
CA THR A 167 8.65 -11.93 -3.42
C THR A 167 8.02 -12.65 -2.24
N ASP A 168 7.46 -13.84 -2.47
CA ASP A 168 6.89 -14.70 -1.43
C ASP A 168 7.37 -16.12 -1.64
N HIS A 169 7.94 -16.72 -0.61
CA HIS A 169 8.40 -18.10 -0.60
C HIS A 169 7.94 -18.77 0.69
N GLN A 170 7.31 -19.90 0.55
CA GLN A 170 6.88 -20.71 1.68
C GLN A 170 7.20 -22.17 1.44
N LEU A 171 7.76 -22.80 2.46
CA LEU A 171 7.97 -24.24 2.55
C LEU A 171 7.17 -24.77 3.73
N SER A 172 6.37 -25.80 3.52
CA SER A 172 5.69 -26.51 4.59
C SER A 172 5.91 -28.01 4.52
N VAL A 173 6.06 -28.62 5.67
CA VAL A 173 6.18 -30.06 5.84
C VAL A 173 5.13 -30.49 6.85
N ARG A 174 4.25 -31.39 6.48
CA ARG A 174 3.18 -31.90 7.33
C ARG A 174 3.05 -33.40 7.21
N GLY A 175 2.70 -34.03 8.31
CA GLY A 175 2.53 -35.46 8.36
C GLY A 175 2.05 -35.93 9.74
N GLY A 176 1.97 -37.20 9.90
CA GLY A 176 1.61 -37.78 11.19
C GLY A 176 1.20 -39.23 11.10
N ASN A 177 0.78 -39.73 12.23
CA ASN A 177 0.19 -41.06 12.41
C ASN A 177 -1.09 -40.94 13.25
N ASP A 178 -1.69 -42.05 13.62
CA ASP A 178 -2.94 -42.09 14.41
C ASP A 178 -2.82 -41.44 15.80
N LYS A 179 -1.62 -41.17 16.27
CA LYS A 179 -1.37 -40.61 17.60
C LYS A 179 -0.78 -39.19 17.51
N THR A 180 0.15 -38.96 16.61
CA THR A 180 0.93 -37.73 16.55
C THR A 180 0.82 -37.11 15.16
N ASN A 181 0.42 -35.84 15.07
CA ASN A 181 0.41 -35.08 13.86
C ASN A 181 1.34 -33.85 13.99
N PHE A 182 2.02 -33.53 12.95
CA PHE A 182 2.89 -32.35 12.96
C PHE A 182 2.75 -31.52 11.68
N THR A 183 2.97 -30.24 11.83
CA THR A 183 3.13 -29.29 10.72
C THR A 183 4.29 -28.37 11.05
N PHE A 184 5.23 -28.25 10.14
CA PHE A 184 6.30 -27.27 10.17
C PHE A 184 6.18 -26.42 8.92
N SER A 185 6.17 -25.09 9.06
CA SER A 185 6.23 -24.17 7.93
C SER A 185 7.20 -23.04 8.18
N GLY A 186 7.86 -22.60 7.11
CA GLY A 186 8.69 -21.43 7.08
C GLY A 186 8.31 -20.56 5.89
N SER A 187 8.21 -19.25 6.07
CA SER A 187 7.91 -18.32 4.99
C SER A 187 8.82 -17.10 5.02
N TYR A 188 9.12 -16.61 3.83
CA TYR A 188 9.82 -15.37 3.56
C TYR A 188 8.98 -14.51 2.61
N TYR A 189 8.63 -13.32 3.04
CA TYR A 189 7.91 -12.35 2.24
C TYR A 189 8.71 -11.05 2.19
N ASP A 190 8.95 -10.52 1.00
CA ASP A 190 9.62 -9.25 0.77
C ASP A 190 8.80 -8.41 -0.21
N TYR A 191 8.51 -7.21 0.20
CA TYR A 191 7.75 -6.23 -0.56
C TYR A 191 8.55 -4.94 -0.71
N LYS A 192 8.78 -4.55 -1.94
CA LYS A 192 9.32 -3.25 -2.31
C LYS A 192 8.26 -2.50 -3.08
N GLY A 193 7.72 -1.45 -2.46
CA GLY A 193 6.64 -0.65 -3.01
C GLY A 193 7.04 0.17 -4.23
N LEU A 194 6.05 0.79 -4.86
CA LEU A 194 6.21 1.69 -6.01
C LEU A 194 6.91 3.00 -5.63
N VAL A 195 6.80 3.40 -4.37
CA VAL A 195 7.50 4.57 -3.83
C VAL A 195 8.81 4.09 -3.21
N LYS A 196 9.91 4.82 -3.45
CA LYS A 196 11.18 4.55 -2.80
C LYS A 196 11.00 4.62 -1.29
N ASP A 197 11.74 3.79 -0.56
CA ASP A 197 11.69 3.66 0.91
C ASP A 197 10.42 3.00 1.48
N GLU A 198 9.46 2.60 0.64
CA GLU A 198 8.35 1.75 1.04
C GLU A 198 8.78 0.29 0.91
N GLU A 199 9.22 -0.30 2.03
CA GLU A 199 9.73 -1.68 2.08
C GLU A 199 9.16 -2.41 3.29
N PHE A 200 8.89 -3.69 3.11
CA PHE A 200 8.42 -4.55 4.17
C PHE A 200 8.93 -5.97 3.97
N SER A 201 9.57 -6.54 4.99
CA SER A 201 10.03 -7.93 4.97
C SER A 201 9.46 -8.68 6.15
N ARG A 202 9.06 -9.92 5.94
CA ARG A 202 8.56 -10.81 7.00
C ARG A 202 9.18 -12.18 6.86
N TYR A 203 9.69 -12.67 7.97
CA TYR A 203 10.12 -14.06 8.16
C TYR A 203 9.19 -14.70 9.17
N SER A 204 8.65 -15.86 8.85
CA SER A 204 7.78 -16.58 9.77
C SER A 204 8.20 -18.05 9.85
N ILE A 205 8.18 -18.60 11.07
CA ILE A 205 8.36 -20.01 11.32
C ILE A 205 7.20 -20.45 12.20
N ARG A 206 6.57 -21.54 11.84
CA ARG A 206 5.47 -22.15 12.59
C ARG A 206 5.74 -23.62 12.79
N LEU A 207 5.52 -24.05 14.01
CA LEU A 207 5.50 -25.48 14.38
C LEU A 207 4.18 -25.78 15.09
N ASN A 208 3.46 -26.76 14.60
CA ASN A 208 2.29 -27.29 15.25
C ASN A 208 2.53 -28.79 15.47
N LEU A 209 2.38 -29.25 16.72
CA LEU A 209 2.51 -30.64 17.13
C LEU A 209 1.27 -31.00 17.94
N GLU A 210 0.54 -32.01 17.49
CA GLU A 210 -0.62 -32.57 18.18
C GLU A 210 -0.30 -34.01 18.52
N ASP A 211 -0.37 -34.37 19.81
CA ASP A 211 -0.16 -35.71 20.27
C ASP A 211 -1.36 -36.19 21.13
N SER A 212 -1.88 -37.34 20.81
CA SER A 212 -2.96 -38.00 21.56
C SER A 212 -2.38 -38.82 22.66
N VAL A 213 -2.14 -38.20 23.81
CA VAL A 213 -1.66 -38.90 25.02
C VAL A 213 -2.81 -39.68 25.64
N ASN A 214 -2.82 -40.95 25.40
CA ASN A 214 -3.62 -42.01 26.01
C ASN A 214 -5.04 -41.70 26.56
N LYS A 215 -5.94 -42.64 26.35
CA LYS A 215 -7.39 -42.62 26.68
C LYS A 215 -7.73 -42.57 28.20
N TYR A 216 -6.75 -42.34 29.06
CA TYR A 216 -6.90 -42.47 30.54
C TYR A 216 -6.35 -41.27 31.35
N ILE A 217 -6.16 -40.09 30.72
CA ILE A 217 -5.93 -38.84 31.42
C ILE A 217 -7.01 -37.85 31.05
#